data_2e6455badee39bef6dcce3bd05c3f4c9
#
_entry.id   2e6455badee39bef6dcce3bd05c3f4c9
#
_cell.length_a   1.000
_cell.length_b   1.000
_cell.length_c   1.000
_cell.angle_alpha   90.00
_cell.angle_beta   90.00
_cell.angle_gamma   90.00
#
_symmetry.space_group_name_H-M   'P 1'
#
loop_
_entity.id
_entity.type
_entity.pdbx_description
1 polymer ?
#
loop_
_entity_poly.entity_id
_entity_poly.type
_entity_poly.pdbx_seq_one_letter_code
_entity_poly.pdbx_strand_id
1 'polypeptide(L)'
;VRQVIFAMENQNIHYLMDMHKGQLVRPDTVPAAERPERDGELDPVARYQPLPDWSSADGFQLMEQFVTELHNPIARDQLQEILVSGKRVFRRFKDAIKEYPEVERKFYSFKFLQMRNVVFEWYNSIRELRGLEILELGADEEIDDLVLTNVTVQEAHPVPAAIITELDREAFQEALSDHPEPLVRYLYVERRRRLPGPDEAGSAVIAAYTPMEELCGFVWSVQDTLDDGSSIAVMTQVYVLPEYRGLGIGSTIVDHAITLLRKRGISTILAHFPGSSEPI
;
A
#
# COMPACT_ATOMS: atom_id res chain seq x y z
N VAL A 1 -6.20 -15.72 0.49
CA VAL A 1 -5.46 -15.33 1.71
C VAL A 1 -4.82 -13.95 1.57
N ARG A 2 -3.99 -13.69 0.51
CA ARG A 2 -3.29 -12.39 0.34
C ARG A 2 -4.23 -11.19 0.32
N GLN A 3 -5.36 -11.26 -0.40
CA GLN A 3 -6.38 -10.20 -0.43
C GLN A 3 -6.94 -9.93 0.97
N VAL A 4 -7.18 -10.98 1.75
CA VAL A 4 -7.70 -10.83 3.12
C VAL A 4 -6.66 -10.17 4.03
N ILE A 5 -5.40 -10.59 3.95
CA ILE A 5 -4.31 -9.98 4.72
C ILE A 5 -4.17 -8.48 4.38
N PHE A 6 -4.19 -8.13 3.09
CA PHE A 6 -4.15 -6.73 2.66
C PHE A 6 -5.32 -5.93 3.25
N ALA A 7 -6.53 -6.49 3.18
CA ALA A 7 -7.73 -5.83 3.70
C ALA A 7 -7.71 -5.68 5.23
N MET A 8 -7.14 -6.64 5.96
CA MET A 8 -6.94 -6.55 7.42
C MET A 8 -5.95 -5.45 7.81
N GLU A 9 -4.90 -5.23 7.01
CA GLU A 9 -3.92 -4.16 7.25
C GLU A 9 -4.47 -2.76 6.96
N ASN A 10 -5.52 -2.68 6.14
CA ASN A 10 -6.13 -1.41 5.79
C ASN A 10 -7.09 -0.94 6.89
N GLN A 11 -6.63 -0.04 7.74
CA GLN A 11 -7.40 0.53 8.84
C GLN A 11 -8.50 1.53 8.37
N ASN A 12 -8.45 1.96 7.11
CA ASN A 12 -9.36 2.97 6.57
C ASN A 12 -10.62 2.36 5.95
N ILE A 13 -10.52 1.14 5.42
CA ILE A 13 -11.62 0.42 4.79
C ILE A 13 -11.84 -0.91 5.52
N HIS A 14 -13.01 -1.09 6.10
CA HIS A 14 -13.39 -2.37 6.72
C HIS A 14 -14.08 -3.25 5.69
N TYR A 15 -13.28 -3.97 4.89
CA TYR A 15 -13.78 -4.90 3.90
C TYR A 15 -14.60 -6.02 4.52
N LEU A 16 -15.55 -6.53 3.74
CA LEU A 16 -16.35 -7.71 4.09
C LEU A 16 -16.03 -8.85 3.13
N MET A 17 -16.13 -10.08 3.61
CA MET A 17 -16.05 -11.30 2.79
C MET A 17 -17.45 -11.69 2.31
N ASP A 18 -17.68 -11.68 0.99
CA ASP A 18 -18.85 -12.34 0.39
C ASP A 18 -18.60 -13.86 0.36
N MET A 19 -19.20 -14.57 1.30
CA MET A 19 -19.02 -16.02 1.47
C MET A 19 -19.60 -16.86 0.32
N HIS A 20 -20.50 -16.28 -0.50
CA HIS A 20 -21.04 -16.97 -1.68
C HIS A 20 -20.09 -16.87 -2.88
N LYS A 21 -19.43 -15.73 -3.04
CA LYS A 21 -18.52 -15.50 -4.17
C LYS A 21 -17.05 -15.75 -3.84
N GLY A 22 -16.69 -15.83 -2.55
CA GLY A 22 -15.30 -15.92 -2.09
C GLY A 22 -14.48 -14.66 -2.42
N GLN A 23 -15.12 -13.49 -2.42
CA GLN A 23 -14.51 -12.21 -2.80
C GLN A 23 -14.69 -11.17 -1.70
N LEU A 24 -13.71 -10.28 -1.61
CA LEU A 24 -13.83 -9.11 -0.75
C LEU A 24 -14.70 -8.05 -1.42
N VAL A 25 -15.53 -7.41 -0.60
CA VAL A 25 -16.42 -6.33 -1.04
C VAL A 25 -16.27 -5.12 -0.11
N ARG A 26 -16.46 -3.93 -0.64
CA ARG A 26 -16.53 -2.72 0.18
C ARG A 26 -17.89 -2.64 0.88
N PRO A 27 -17.96 -2.16 2.14
CA PRO A 27 -19.21 -2.09 2.89
C PRO A 27 -20.28 -1.23 2.22
N ASP A 28 -19.87 -0.19 1.50
CA ASP A 28 -20.77 0.73 0.78
C ASP A 28 -21.47 0.07 -0.41
N THR A 29 -20.91 -1.00 -0.96
CA THR A 29 -21.51 -1.79 -2.05
C THR A 29 -22.49 -2.86 -1.55
N VAL A 30 -22.56 -3.10 -0.24
CA VAL A 30 -23.46 -4.09 0.37
C VAL A 30 -24.75 -3.42 0.86
N PRO A 31 -25.95 -4.02 0.60
CA PRO A 31 -27.20 -3.51 1.13
C PRO A 31 -27.17 -3.34 2.66
N ALA A 32 -27.65 -2.23 3.17
CA ALA A 32 -27.55 -1.90 4.60
C ALA A 32 -28.12 -2.99 5.52
N ALA A 33 -29.17 -3.68 5.08
CA ALA A 33 -29.83 -4.77 5.82
C ALA A 33 -28.99 -6.07 5.91
N GLU A 34 -27.99 -6.22 5.03
CA GLU A 34 -27.12 -7.40 4.97
C GLU A 34 -25.73 -7.15 5.53
N ARG A 35 -25.46 -5.90 5.97
CA ARG A 35 -24.17 -5.56 6.57
C ARG A 35 -24.09 -6.14 7.97
N PRO A 36 -23.02 -6.89 8.30
CA PRO A 36 -22.78 -7.30 9.68
C PRO A 36 -22.53 -6.07 10.58
N GLU A 37 -22.87 -6.19 11.85
CA GLU A 37 -22.45 -5.21 12.85
C GLU A 37 -20.90 -5.22 12.95
N ARG A 38 -20.29 -4.04 13.16
CA ARG A 38 -18.83 -3.87 13.11
C ARG A 38 -18.08 -4.72 14.12
N ASP A 39 -18.71 -4.98 15.29
CA ASP A 39 -18.18 -5.79 16.39
C ASP A 39 -19.04 -7.03 16.62
N GLY A 40 -19.77 -7.49 15.58
CA GLY A 40 -20.72 -8.59 15.68
C GLY A 40 -20.04 -9.96 15.70
N GLU A 41 -20.67 -10.88 16.41
CA GLU A 41 -20.32 -12.29 16.34
C GLU A 41 -20.44 -12.82 14.89
N LEU A 42 -19.62 -13.81 14.54
CA LEU A 42 -19.71 -14.48 13.26
C LEU A 42 -21.08 -15.16 13.13
N ASP A 43 -21.85 -14.77 12.12
CA ASP A 43 -23.12 -15.40 11.81
C ASP A 43 -22.91 -16.45 10.72
N PRO A 44 -23.06 -17.76 11.05
CA PRO A 44 -22.84 -18.83 10.08
C PRO A 44 -23.76 -18.76 8.86
N VAL A 45 -24.91 -18.09 8.96
CA VAL A 45 -25.90 -17.98 7.87
C VAL A 45 -25.68 -16.73 7.04
N ALA A 46 -25.06 -15.70 7.59
CA ALA A 46 -24.84 -14.46 6.89
C ALA A 46 -23.95 -14.63 5.64
N ARG A 47 -24.35 -13.97 4.58
CA ARG A 47 -23.59 -13.95 3.33
C ARG A 47 -22.31 -13.15 3.45
N TYR A 48 -22.36 -12.02 4.13
CA TYR A 48 -21.24 -11.12 4.30
C TYR A 48 -20.67 -11.27 5.71
N GLN A 49 -19.40 -11.59 5.81
CA GLN A 49 -18.70 -11.76 7.08
C GLN A 49 -17.70 -10.64 7.31
N PRO A 50 -17.58 -10.11 8.53
CA PRO A 50 -16.47 -9.22 8.87
C PRO A 50 -15.16 -10.00 8.78
N LEU A 51 -14.07 -9.32 8.40
CA LEU A 51 -12.74 -9.90 8.46
C LEU A 51 -12.21 -9.91 9.90
N PRO A 52 -11.19 -10.73 10.19
CA PRO A 52 -10.52 -10.68 11.49
C PRO A 52 -9.97 -9.27 11.74
N ASP A 53 -10.14 -8.79 12.95
CA ASP A 53 -9.53 -7.54 13.37
C ASP A 53 -8.00 -7.66 13.38
N TRP A 54 -7.35 -6.61 12.91
CA TRP A 54 -5.90 -6.45 12.96
C TRP A 54 -5.58 -5.03 13.37
N SER A 55 -5.32 -4.84 14.65
CA SER A 55 -5.08 -3.53 15.23
C SER A 55 -3.60 -3.11 15.14
N SER A 56 -3.34 -1.83 15.42
CA SER A 56 -1.95 -1.36 15.59
C SER A 56 -1.23 -2.07 16.76
N ALA A 57 -1.97 -2.53 17.78
CA ALA A 57 -1.38 -3.30 18.87
C ALA A 57 -0.90 -4.67 18.41
N ASP A 58 -1.67 -5.36 17.57
CA ASP A 58 -1.27 -6.65 17.00
C ASP A 58 -0.04 -6.51 16.11
N GLY A 59 -0.01 -5.45 15.28
CA GLY A 59 1.15 -5.12 14.46
C GLY A 59 2.40 -4.81 15.30
N PHE A 60 2.24 -4.13 16.43
CA PHE A 60 3.35 -3.85 17.35
C PHE A 60 3.85 -5.14 18.02
N GLN A 61 2.96 -5.97 18.53
CA GLN A 61 3.29 -7.25 19.16
C GLN A 61 4.02 -8.18 18.19
N LEU A 62 3.59 -8.20 16.93
CA LEU A 62 4.28 -8.96 15.88
C LEU A 62 5.72 -8.47 15.66
N MET A 63 5.95 -7.15 15.67
CA MET A 63 7.31 -6.60 15.56
C MET A 63 8.17 -6.98 16.77
N GLU A 64 7.63 -6.93 17.99
CA GLU A 64 8.33 -7.35 19.21
C GLU A 64 8.72 -8.83 19.14
N GLN A 65 7.78 -9.70 18.74
CA GLN A 65 8.03 -11.12 18.60
C GLN A 65 9.14 -11.38 17.56
N PHE A 66 9.07 -10.74 16.40
CA PHE A 66 10.09 -10.86 15.36
C PHE A 66 11.48 -10.48 15.87
N VAL A 67 11.58 -9.32 16.55
CA VAL A 67 12.88 -8.83 17.09
C VAL A 67 13.45 -9.79 18.15
N THR A 68 12.60 -10.41 18.96
CA THR A 68 13.02 -11.40 19.95
C THR A 68 13.65 -12.63 19.30
N GLU A 69 13.13 -13.07 18.15
CA GLU A 69 13.62 -14.23 17.39
C GLU A 69 14.80 -13.89 16.44
N LEU A 70 15.12 -12.61 16.27
CA LEU A 70 16.12 -12.17 15.30
C LEU A 70 17.55 -12.52 15.75
N HIS A 71 18.27 -13.27 14.92
CA HIS A 71 19.63 -13.72 15.20
C HIS A 71 20.72 -12.67 14.89
N ASN A 72 20.42 -11.65 14.06
CA ASN A 72 21.37 -10.57 13.75
C ASN A 72 21.44 -9.58 14.93
N PRO A 73 22.53 -9.54 15.71
CA PRO A 73 22.58 -8.74 16.93
C PRO A 73 22.51 -7.24 16.65
N ILE A 74 23.16 -6.76 15.58
CA ILE A 74 23.18 -5.33 15.24
C ILE A 74 21.79 -4.85 14.86
N ALA A 75 21.13 -5.54 13.95
CA ALA A 75 19.78 -5.21 13.54
C ALA A 75 18.78 -5.36 14.71
N ARG A 76 18.93 -6.40 15.53
CA ARG A 76 18.10 -6.62 16.72
C ARG A 76 18.18 -5.45 17.69
N ASP A 77 19.39 -5.03 18.06
CA ASP A 77 19.60 -3.95 19.02
C ASP A 77 19.01 -2.62 18.51
N GLN A 78 19.21 -2.30 17.22
CA GLN A 78 18.64 -1.11 16.57
C GLN A 78 17.10 -1.17 16.55
N LEU A 79 16.51 -2.29 16.16
CA LEU A 79 15.06 -2.46 16.10
C LEU A 79 14.42 -2.43 17.49
N GLN A 80 15.08 -3.02 18.48
CA GLN A 80 14.63 -2.99 19.88
C GLN A 80 14.63 -1.56 20.44
N GLU A 81 15.65 -0.75 20.14
CA GLU A 81 15.67 0.66 20.53
C GLU A 81 14.50 1.44 19.90
N ILE A 82 14.17 1.15 18.64
CA ILE A 82 13.03 1.75 17.96
C ILE A 82 11.71 1.39 18.65
N LEU A 83 11.51 0.11 19.00
CA LEU A 83 10.30 -0.34 19.68
C LEU A 83 10.12 0.34 21.04
N VAL A 84 11.20 0.43 21.84
CA VAL A 84 11.18 1.08 23.16
C VAL A 84 10.92 2.59 23.06
N SER A 85 11.32 3.25 21.98
CA SER A 85 11.18 4.70 21.81
C SER A 85 9.72 5.19 21.78
N GLY A 86 8.75 4.35 21.41
CA GLY A 86 7.33 4.63 21.38
C GLY A 86 6.88 5.70 20.37
N LYS A 87 7.80 6.30 19.59
CA LYS A 87 7.50 7.39 18.66
C LYS A 87 7.64 6.93 17.21
N ARG A 88 6.58 7.06 16.41
CA ARG A 88 6.56 6.72 14.99
C ARG A 88 7.14 5.33 14.71
N VAL A 89 6.86 4.36 15.61
CA VAL A 89 7.52 3.06 15.65
C VAL A 89 7.40 2.32 14.32
N PHE A 90 6.20 2.21 13.76
CA PHE A 90 5.97 1.48 12.51
C PHE A 90 6.81 2.00 11.34
N ARG A 91 6.87 3.32 11.18
CA ARG A 91 7.66 3.94 10.12
C ARG A 91 9.15 3.69 10.34
N ARG A 92 9.65 4.04 11.52
CA ARG A 92 11.07 3.87 11.86
C ARG A 92 11.53 2.41 11.76
N PHE A 93 10.67 1.48 12.17
CA PHE A 93 10.94 0.06 12.05
C PHE A 93 11.07 -0.36 10.57
N LYS A 94 10.10 0.04 9.72
CA LYS A 94 10.15 -0.23 8.28
C LYS A 94 11.38 0.39 7.61
N ASP A 95 11.77 1.61 8.03
CA ASP A 95 12.96 2.27 7.49
C ASP A 95 14.26 1.52 7.92
N ALA A 96 14.35 1.12 9.18
CA ALA A 96 15.51 0.42 9.71
C ALA A 96 15.71 -0.98 9.10
N ILE A 97 14.66 -1.77 8.91
CA ILE A 97 14.79 -3.11 8.30
C ILE A 97 15.30 -3.04 6.85
N LYS A 98 15.03 -1.96 6.11
CA LYS A 98 15.52 -1.75 4.73
C LYS A 98 17.05 -1.68 4.67
N GLU A 99 17.73 -1.29 5.75
CA GLU A 99 19.20 -1.30 5.85
C GLU A 99 19.77 -2.72 5.82
N TYR A 100 18.92 -3.72 6.12
CA TYR A 100 19.28 -5.15 6.22
C TYR A 100 18.39 -6.00 5.31
N PRO A 101 18.68 -6.17 4.02
CA PRO A 101 17.76 -6.84 3.06
C PRO A 101 17.34 -8.26 3.45
N GLU A 102 18.22 -9.02 4.15
CA GLU A 102 17.85 -10.35 4.63
C GLU A 102 16.90 -10.31 5.84
N VAL A 103 17.07 -9.30 6.72
CA VAL A 103 16.17 -9.10 7.86
C VAL A 103 14.80 -8.63 7.37
N GLU A 104 14.78 -7.72 6.39
CA GLU A 104 13.57 -7.25 5.76
C GLU A 104 12.76 -8.41 5.16
N ARG A 105 13.40 -9.27 4.37
CA ARG A 105 12.75 -10.45 3.78
C ARG A 105 12.20 -11.38 4.85
N LYS A 106 12.98 -11.68 5.88
CA LYS A 106 12.56 -12.51 7.01
C LYS A 106 11.37 -11.91 7.76
N PHE A 107 11.36 -10.59 7.97
CA PHE A 107 10.26 -9.91 8.63
C PHE A 107 8.95 -10.04 7.85
N TYR A 108 8.97 -9.79 6.54
CA TYR A 108 7.75 -9.89 5.74
C TYR A 108 7.26 -11.34 5.61
N SER A 109 8.15 -12.31 5.52
CA SER A 109 7.79 -13.74 5.56
C SER A 109 7.17 -14.12 6.91
N PHE A 110 7.78 -13.70 8.01
CA PHE A 110 7.26 -13.92 9.35
C PHE A 110 5.88 -13.28 9.53
N LYS A 111 5.73 -12.02 9.15
CA LYS A 111 4.47 -11.30 9.19
C LYS A 111 3.38 -12.00 8.40
N PHE A 112 3.67 -12.41 7.17
CA PHE A 112 2.72 -13.13 6.33
C PHE A 112 2.26 -14.44 6.98
N LEU A 113 3.17 -15.22 7.56
CA LEU A 113 2.84 -16.46 8.25
C LEU A 113 1.91 -16.22 9.44
N GLN A 114 2.21 -15.23 10.27
CA GLN A 114 1.38 -14.90 11.43
C GLN A 114 -0.02 -14.44 11.00
N MET A 115 -0.11 -13.54 10.03
CA MET A 115 -1.41 -13.08 9.53
C MET A 115 -2.18 -14.18 8.79
N ARG A 116 -1.48 -15.07 8.08
CA ARG A 116 -2.10 -16.26 7.46
C ARG A 116 -2.76 -17.13 8.51
N ASN A 117 -2.11 -17.36 9.64
CA ASN A 117 -2.68 -18.17 10.72
C ASN A 117 -3.98 -17.53 11.24
N VAL A 118 -3.99 -16.22 11.48
CA VAL A 118 -5.21 -15.49 11.91
C VAL A 118 -6.35 -15.65 10.89
N VAL A 119 -6.05 -15.53 9.60
CA VAL A 119 -7.06 -15.74 8.53
C VAL A 119 -7.59 -17.17 8.55
N PHE A 120 -6.73 -18.17 8.74
CA PHE A 120 -7.14 -19.56 8.79
C PHE A 120 -7.99 -19.89 10.01
N GLU A 121 -7.62 -19.41 11.18
CA GLU A 121 -8.39 -19.56 12.42
C GLU A 121 -9.78 -18.94 12.27
N TRP A 122 -9.85 -17.71 11.74
CA TRP A 122 -11.11 -17.04 11.46
C TRP A 122 -11.98 -17.84 10.47
N TYR A 123 -11.39 -18.30 9.37
CA TYR A 123 -12.13 -19.06 8.36
C TYR A 123 -12.60 -20.42 8.90
N ASN A 124 -11.77 -21.09 9.69
CA ASN A 124 -12.12 -22.35 10.34
C ASN A 124 -13.23 -22.17 11.38
N SER A 125 -13.25 -21.05 12.12
CA SER A 125 -14.35 -20.73 13.03
C SER A 125 -15.68 -20.62 12.29
N ILE A 126 -15.71 -19.99 11.11
CA ILE A 126 -16.92 -19.96 10.27
C ILE A 126 -17.31 -21.36 9.77
N ARG A 127 -16.34 -22.18 9.37
CA ARG A 127 -16.60 -23.56 8.92
C ARG A 127 -17.18 -24.41 10.03
N GLU A 128 -16.62 -24.34 11.23
CA GLU A 128 -17.09 -25.04 12.42
C GLU A 128 -18.53 -24.63 12.76
N LEU A 129 -18.84 -23.34 12.78
CA LEU A 129 -20.20 -22.82 12.99
C LEU A 129 -21.19 -23.34 11.94
N ARG A 130 -20.71 -23.65 10.72
CA ARG A 130 -21.51 -24.24 9.62
C ARG A 130 -21.54 -25.77 9.65
N GLY A 131 -20.90 -26.43 10.62
CA GLY A 131 -20.79 -27.90 10.70
C GLY A 131 -19.92 -28.50 9.58
N LEU A 132 -18.98 -27.73 9.01
CA LEU A 132 -18.05 -28.20 8.00
C LEU A 132 -16.73 -28.61 8.65
N GLU A 133 -16.02 -29.57 8.01
CA GLU A 133 -14.68 -29.98 8.47
C GLU A 133 -13.70 -28.79 8.46
N ILE A 134 -12.84 -28.72 9.48
CA ILE A 134 -11.77 -27.72 9.61
C ILE A 134 -10.71 -27.98 8.51
N LEU A 135 -10.21 -26.96 7.90
CA LEU A 135 -9.10 -27.05 6.96
C LEU A 135 -7.78 -27.14 7.75
N GLU A 136 -6.93 -28.08 7.37
CA GLU A 136 -5.56 -28.14 7.86
C GLU A 136 -4.68 -27.19 7.03
N LEU A 137 -3.80 -26.44 7.71
CA LEU A 137 -2.77 -25.66 7.05
C LEU A 137 -1.77 -26.63 6.39
N GLY A 138 -1.78 -26.71 5.06
CA GLY A 138 -0.75 -27.41 4.32
C GLY A 138 0.62 -26.78 4.61
N ALA A 139 1.63 -27.64 4.82
CA ALA A 139 2.97 -27.20 5.24
C ALA A 139 3.76 -26.44 4.16
N ASP A 140 3.35 -26.51 2.90
CA ASP A 140 4.18 -26.16 1.75
C ASP A 140 3.48 -25.24 0.74
N GLU A 141 3.38 -23.96 1.04
CA GLU A 141 3.48 -22.96 -0.03
C GLU A 141 4.86 -22.29 0.12
N GLU A 142 5.73 -22.50 -0.86
CA GLU A 142 7.04 -21.88 -0.95
C GLU A 142 6.91 -20.37 -0.79
N ILE A 143 7.46 -19.87 0.32
CA ILE A 143 7.37 -18.46 0.75
C ILE A 143 8.37 -17.59 -0.03
N ASP A 144 9.17 -18.20 -0.90
CA ASP A 144 10.33 -17.55 -1.53
C ASP A 144 9.99 -16.39 -2.50
N ASP A 145 8.72 -16.25 -2.92
CA ASP A 145 8.26 -15.17 -3.80
C ASP A 145 7.26 -14.20 -3.15
N LEU A 146 7.26 -14.09 -1.83
CA LEU A 146 6.45 -13.09 -1.13
C LEU A 146 6.98 -11.70 -1.45
N VAL A 147 6.35 -11.08 -2.44
CA VAL A 147 6.51 -9.66 -2.74
C VAL A 147 6.40 -8.86 -1.45
N LEU A 148 7.39 -8.01 -1.19
CA LEU A 148 7.54 -7.18 0.00
C LEU A 148 6.33 -6.24 0.26
N THR A 149 5.43 -6.15 -0.71
CA THR A 149 4.19 -5.38 -0.64
C THR A 149 3.03 -6.16 -1.21
N ASN A 150 1.89 -6.09 -0.54
CA ASN A 150 0.65 -6.69 -1.02
C ASN A 150 0.00 -5.91 -2.20
N VAL A 151 0.76 -5.08 -2.90
CA VAL A 151 0.30 -4.32 -4.06
C VAL A 151 1.12 -4.68 -5.29
N THR A 152 0.46 -4.68 -6.45
CA THR A 152 1.13 -4.82 -7.74
C THR A 152 1.52 -3.45 -8.24
N VAL A 153 2.83 -3.20 -8.44
CA VAL A 153 3.34 -1.95 -9.00
C VAL A 153 3.85 -2.20 -10.41
N GLN A 154 3.33 -1.44 -11.35
CA GLN A 154 3.68 -1.57 -12.76
C GLN A 154 3.57 -0.25 -13.51
N GLU A 155 4.24 -0.13 -14.64
CA GLU A 155 3.98 0.95 -15.57
C GLU A 155 2.59 0.78 -16.19
N ALA A 156 1.78 1.83 -16.17
CA ALA A 156 0.42 1.78 -16.68
C ALA A 156 0.42 1.76 -18.22
N HIS A 157 -0.08 0.67 -18.83
CA HIS A 157 -0.32 0.54 -20.26
C HIS A 157 -1.62 -0.22 -20.52
N PRO A 158 -2.66 0.40 -21.14
CA PRO A 158 -2.75 1.84 -21.45
C PRO A 158 -2.82 2.70 -20.20
N VAL A 159 -2.35 3.95 -20.30
CA VAL A 159 -2.44 4.89 -19.18
C VAL A 159 -3.91 5.33 -19.02
N PRO A 160 -4.52 5.22 -17.84
CA PRO A 160 -5.85 5.73 -17.58
C PRO A 160 -5.82 7.26 -17.36
N ALA A 161 -5.51 8.01 -18.44
CA ALA A 161 -5.17 9.43 -18.40
C ALA A 161 -6.20 10.30 -17.69
N ALA A 162 -7.49 10.04 -17.91
CA ALA A 162 -8.57 10.78 -17.26
C ALA A 162 -8.55 10.61 -15.72
N ILE A 163 -8.35 9.38 -15.25
CA ILE A 163 -8.29 9.06 -13.83
C ILE A 163 -7.02 9.68 -13.20
N ILE A 164 -5.87 9.52 -13.84
CA ILE A 164 -4.60 10.09 -13.36
C ILE A 164 -4.68 11.62 -13.28
N THR A 165 -5.26 12.27 -14.29
CA THR A 165 -5.41 13.73 -14.30
C THR A 165 -6.34 14.23 -13.19
N GLU A 166 -7.43 13.51 -12.92
CA GLU A 166 -8.35 13.84 -11.84
C GLU A 166 -7.68 13.69 -10.47
N LEU A 167 -7.01 12.56 -10.24
CA LEU A 167 -6.27 12.31 -8.99
C LEU A 167 -5.09 13.27 -8.80
N ASP A 168 -4.40 13.69 -9.88
CA ASP A 168 -3.37 14.74 -9.82
C ASP A 168 -3.96 16.08 -9.38
N ARG A 169 -5.16 16.41 -9.86
CA ARG A 169 -5.87 17.61 -9.43
C ARG A 169 -6.26 17.55 -7.96
N GLU A 170 -6.78 16.42 -7.50
CA GLU A 170 -7.13 16.20 -6.10
C GLU A 170 -5.90 16.29 -5.19
N ALA A 171 -4.81 15.63 -5.57
CA ALA A 171 -3.54 15.69 -4.85
C ALA A 171 -3.00 17.13 -4.73
N PHE A 172 -3.11 17.92 -5.80
CA PHE A 172 -2.68 19.31 -5.81
C PHE A 172 -3.56 20.19 -4.90
N GLN A 173 -4.89 19.95 -4.92
CA GLN A 173 -5.83 20.64 -4.04
C GLN A 173 -5.59 20.30 -2.57
N GLU A 174 -5.33 19.02 -2.27
CA GLU A 174 -5.01 18.57 -0.91
C GLU A 174 -3.72 19.24 -0.39
N ALA A 175 -2.66 19.25 -1.22
CA ALA A 175 -1.37 19.83 -0.85
C ALA A 175 -1.44 21.35 -0.59
N LEU A 176 -2.40 22.05 -1.16
CA LEU A 176 -2.60 23.50 -1.03
C LEU A 176 -3.93 23.84 -0.33
N SER A 177 -4.44 22.95 0.49
CA SER A 177 -5.74 23.09 1.18
C SER A 177 -5.85 24.35 2.05
N ASP A 178 -4.72 24.89 2.53
CA ASP A 178 -4.67 26.13 3.32
C ASP A 178 -4.78 27.41 2.49
N HIS A 179 -4.88 27.28 1.15
CA HIS A 179 -4.94 28.41 0.23
C HIS A 179 -6.35 28.59 -0.36
N PRO A 180 -6.75 29.82 -0.76
CA PRO A 180 -8.03 30.05 -1.41
C PRO A 180 -8.20 29.22 -2.70
N GLU A 181 -9.34 28.56 -2.85
CA GLU A 181 -9.64 27.68 -4.01
C GLU A 181 -9.37 28.34 -5.38
N PRO A 182 -9.72 29.62 -5.64
CA PRO A 182 -9.42 30.25 -6.93
C PRO A 182 -7.92 30.34 -7.23
N LEU A 183 -7.08 30.54 -6.20
CA LEU A 183 -5.63 30.55 -6.35
C LEU A 183 -5.10 29.16 -6.66
N VAL A 184 -5.57 28.14 -5.92
CA VAL A 184 -5.16 26.73 -6.14
C VAL A 184 -5.51 26.31 -7.56
N ARG A 185 -6.72 26.60 -8.02
CA ARG A 185 -7.16 26.31 -9.38
C ARG A 185 -6.30 27.01 -10.44
N TYR A 186 -5.96 28.29 -10.24
CA TYR A 186 -5.09 29.01 -11.15
C TYR A 186 -3.70 28.39 -11.23
N LEU A 187 -3.08 28.10 -10.07
CA LEU A 187 -1.75 27.50 -9.99
C LEU A 187 -1.72 26.09 -10.63
N TYR A 188 -2.77 25.30 -10.44
CA TYR A 188 -2.90 24.00 -11.09
C TYR A 188 -2.92 24.13 -12.62
N VAL A 189 -3.74 25.01 -13.16
CA VAL A 189 -3.83 25.24 -14.61
C VAL A 189 -2.48 25.69 -15.18
N GLU A 190 -1.79 26.62 -14.53
CA GLU A 190 -0.47 27.11 -14.97
C GLU A 190 0.60 26.00 -14.93
N ARG A 191 0.57 25.14 -13.90
CA ARG A 191 1.44 23.97 -13.82
C ARG A 191 1.17 23.02 -14.98
N ARG A 192 -0.08 22.70 -15.25
CA ARG A 192 -0.48 21.73 -16.29
C ARG A 192 -0.18 22.20 -17.71
N ARG A 193 -0.22 23.48 -17.98
CA ARG A 193 0.16 24.04 -19.29
C ARG A 193 1.59 23.76 -19.69
N ARG A 194 2.48 23.47 -18.74
CA ARG A 194 3.92 23.28 -18.94
C ARG A 194 4.34 21.81 -18.98
N LEU A 195 3.44 20.91 -18.71
CA LEU A 195 3.72 19.48 -18.62
C LEU A 195 2.92 18.70 -19.66
N PRO A 196 3.52 17.69 -20.30
CA PRO A 196 2.76 16.79 -21.17
C PRO A 196 1.69 16.04 -20.37
N GLY A 197 0.66 15.56 -21.05
CA GLY A 197 -0.37 14.69 -20.46
C GLY A 197 0.22 13.36 -19.99
N PRO A 198 -0.49 12.62 -19.11
CA PRO A 198 0.04 11.36 -18.58
C PRO A 198 0.17 10.26 -19.64
N ASP A 199 -0.55 10.36 -20.75
CA ASP A 199 -0.52 9.45 -21.91
C ASP A 199 0.29 10.00 -23.11
N GLU A 200 0.88 11.19 -22.96
CA GLU A 200 1.68 11.81 -24.01
C GLU A 200 3.14 11.34 -23.98
N ALA A 201 3.82 11.51 -25.12
CA ALA A 201 5.23 11.19 -25.24
C ALA A 201 6.09 11.96 -24.21
N GLY A 202 7.03 11.28 -23.58
CA GLY A 202 7.86 11.84 -22.51
C GLY A 202 7.27 11.68 -21.11
N SER A 203 6.01 11.26 -21.00
CA SER A 203 5.40 10.89 -19.70
C SER A 203 5.60 9.41 -19.40
N ALA A 204 5.73 9.10 -18.12
CA ALA A 204 5.66 7.74 -17.59
C ALA A 204 4.83 7.73 -16.31
N VAL A 205 3.82 6.88 -16.28
CA VAL A 205 2.96 6.67 -15.11
C VAL A 205 3.21 5.28 -14.56
N ILE A 206 3.68 5.24 -13.32
CA ILE A 206 3.83 4.00 -12.56
C ILE A 206 2.67 3.95 -11.57
N ALA A 207 1.85 2.91 -11.67
CA ALA A 207 0.64 2.76 -10.88
C ALA A 207 0.74 1.55 -9.95
N ALA A 208 0.18 1.70 -8.75
CA ALA A 208 0.00 0.60 -7.81
C ALA A 208 -1.47 0.17 -7.78
N TYR A 209 -1.66 -1.12 -7.79
CA TYR A 209 -2.98 -1.76 -7.71
C TYR A 209 -3.07 -2.65 -6.49
N THR A 210 -4.21 -2.62 -5.83
CA THR A 210 -4.52 -3.56 -4.74
C THR A 210 -4.59 -4.99 -5.27
N PRO A 211 -4.59 -6.02 -4.40
CA PRO A 211 -4.86 -7.39 -4.82
C PRO A 211 -6.25 -7.60 -5.44
N MET A 212 -7.16 -6.63 -5.30
CA MET A 212 -8.47 -6.58 -5.94
C MET A 212 -8.47 -5.80 -7.28
N GLU A 213 -7.27 -5.46 -7.79
CA GLU A 213 -7.06 -4.70 -9.03
C GLU A 213 -7.59 -3.25 -8.99
N GLU A 214 -7.82 -2.69 -7.80
CA GLU A 214 -8.18 -1.28 -7.65
C GLU A 214 -6.93 -0.42 -7.66
N LEU A 215 -6.94 0.70 -8.38
CA LEU A 215 -5.87 1.70 -8.34
C LEU A 215 -5.79 2.31 -6.94
N CYS A 216 -4.63 2.23 -6.30
CA CYS A 216 -4.42 2.75 -4.95
C CYS A 216 -3.38 3.87 -4.86
N GLY A 217 -2.60 4.09 -5.92
CA GLY A 217 -1.64 5.19 -5.99
C GLY A 217 -0.87 5.20 -7.29
N PHE A 218 -0.15 6.29 -7.55
CA PHE A 218 0.67 6.43 -8.73
C PHE A 218 1.85 7.39 -8.54
N VAL A 219 2.85 7.25 -9.38
CA VAL A 219 3.89 8.23 -9.67
C VAL A 219 3.76 8.65 -11.12
N TRP A 220 3.71 9.94 -11.37
CA TRP A 220 3.78 10.50 -12.71
C TRP A 220 5.08 11.24 -12.88
N SER A 221 5.89 10.82 -13.83
CA SER A 221 7.16 11.43 -14.20
C SER A 221 7.16 11.91 -15.64
N VAL A 222 7.87 12.99 -15.89
CA VAL A 222 8.11 13.55 -17.22
C VAL A 222 9.59 13.49 -17.50
N GLN A 223 9.95 13.01 -18.68
CA GLN A 223 11.33 12.93 -19.14
C GLN A 223 11.65 14.15 -20.01
N ASP A 224 12.84 14.68 -19.84
CA ASP A 224 13.36 15.80 -20.62
C ASP A 224 14.83 15.57 -21.00
N THR A 225 15.30 16.31 -21.98
CA THR A 225 16.68 16.24 -22.43
C THR A 225 17.34 17.60 -22.26
N LEU A 226 18.46 17.64 -21.57
CA LEU A 226 19.23 18.86 -21.34
C LEU A 226 20.04 19.23 -22.59
N ASP A 227 20.53 20.48 -22.62
CA ASP A 227 21.30 21.03 -23.74
C ASP A 227 22.58 20.23 -24.05
N ASP A 228 23.12 19.52 -23.09
CA ASP A 228 24.29 18.62 -23.24
C ASP A 228 23.93 17.22 -23.77
N GLY A 229 22.65 16.97 -24.05
CA GLY A 229 22.12 15.69 -24.51
C GLY A 229 21.86 14.66 -23.40
N SER A 230 22.09 15.01 -22.13
CA SER A 230 21.76 14.13 -21.02
C SER A 230 20.23 14.10 -20.77
N SER A 231 19.73 12.91 -20.41
CA SER A 231 18.30 12.71 -20.11
C SER A 231 18.06 12.82 -18.60
N ILE A 232 17.03 13.58 -18.25
CA ILE A 232 16.53 13.72 -16.87
C ILE A 232 15.09 13.26 -16.80
N ALA A 233 14.64 12.92 -15.60
CA ALA A 233 13.22 12.74 -15.30
C ALA A 233 12.80 13.61 -14.11
N VAL A 234 11.63 14.19 -14.21
CA VAL A 234 11.01 14.95 -13.12
C VAL A 234 9.79 14.18 -12.64
N MET A 235 9.78 13.72 -11.41
CA MET A 235 8.58 13.19 -10.76
C MET A 235 7.67 14.37 -10.43
N THR A 236 6.65 14.57 -11.24
CA THR A 236 5.74 15.71 -11.13
C THR A 236 4.65 15.48 -10.09
N GLN A 237 4.28 14.23 -9.84
CA GLN A 237 3.31 13.85 -8.84
C GLN A 237 3.61 12.47 -8.26
N VAL A 238 3.49 12.37 -6.95
CA VAL A 238 3.38 11.10 -6.20
C VAL A 238 2.11 11.19 -5.37
N TYR A 239 1.21 10.25 -5.56
CA TYR A 239 -0.06 10.25 -4.85
C TYR A 239 -0.48 8.83 -4.46
N VAL A 240 -0.92 8.70 -3.23
CA VAL A 240 -1.59 7.50 -2.70
C VAL A 240 -2.95 7.94 -2.20
N LEU A 241 -3.99 7.25 -2.67
CA LEU A 241 -5.35 7.56 -2.26
C LEU A 241 -5.47 7.49 -0.73
N PRO A 242 -6.23 8.41 -0.10
CA PRO A 242 -6.29 8.54 1.36
C PRO A 242 -6.56 7.22 2.09
N GLU A 243 -7.48 6.41 1.55
CA GLU A 243 -7.88 5.13 2.11
C GLU A 243 -6.80 4.04 2.09
N TYR A 244 -5.72 4.24 1.32
CA TYR A 244 -4.60 3.29 1.21
C TYR A 244 -3.29 3.81 1.81
N ARG A 245 -3.33 4.97 2.48
CA ARG A 245 -2.15 5.55 3.14
C ARG A 245 -1.75 4.76 4.38
N GLY A 246 -0.48 4.84 4.75
CA GLY A 246 0.07 4.10 5.89
C GLY A 246 0.53 2.67 5.58
N LEU A 247 0.16 2.12 4.43
CA LEU A 247 0.52 0.76 4.00
C LEU A 247 1.92 0.65 3.35
N GLY A 248 2.66 1.77 3.22
CA GLY A 248 3.99 1.80 2.59
C GLY A 248 3.96 1.85 1.06
N ILE A 249 2.78 2.02 0.46
CA ILE A 249 2.59 2.03 -1.00
C ILE A 249 3.37 3.15 -1.67
N GLY A 250 3.39 4.35 -1.08
CA GLY A 250 4.09 5.51 -1.66
C GLY A 250 5.58 5.26 -1.87
N SER A 251 6.28 4.73 -0.86
CA SER A 251 7.69 4.37 -0.99
C SER A 251 7.92 3.29 -2.04
N THR A 252 7.07 2.28 -2.08
CA THR A 252 7.17 1.19 -3.07
C THR A 252 7.01 1.68 -4.51
N ILE A 253 6.05 2.58 -4.78
CA ILE A 253 5.85 3.12 -6.13
C ILE A 253 7.05 3.99 -6.54
N VAL A 254 7.58 4.80 -5.62
CA VAL A 254 8.75 5.66 -5.86
C VAL A 254 9.99 4.82 -6.16
N ASP A 255 10.26 3.78 -5.35
CA ASP A 255 11.40 2.88 -5.55
C ASP A 255 11.31 2.17 -6.91
N HIS A 256 10.10 1.75 -7.30
CA HIS A 256 9.84 1.13 -8.61
C HIS A 256 10.04 2.13 -9.75
N ALA A 257 9.56 3.36 -9.60
CA ALA A 257 9.72 4.42 -10.59
C ALA A 257 11.22 4.76 -10.81
N ILE A 258 11.98 4.91 -9.72
CA ILE A 258 13.43 5.14 -9.80
C ILE A 258 14.12 3.99 -10.54
N THR A 259 13.77 2.75 -10.22
CA THR A 259 14.34 1.57 -10.86
C THR A 259 14.04 1.53 -12.36
N LEU A 260 12.79 1.82 -12.75
CA LEU A 260 12.36 1.85 -14.15
C LEU A 260 13.08 2.95 -14.93
N LEU A 261 13.14 4.17 -14.38
CA LEU A 261 13.79 5.32 -15.01
C LEU A 261 15.30 5.06 -15.20
N ARG A 262 15.96 4.47 -14.21
CA ARG A 262 17.38 4.05 -14.32
C ARG A 262 17.60 3.00 -15.41
N LYS A 263 16.71 2.02 -15.55
CA LYS A 263 16.75 1.03 -16.65
C LYS A 263 16.61 1.68 -18.04
N ARG A 264 15.97 2.85 -18.12
CA ARG A 264 15.86 3.67 -19.34
C ARG A 264 17.08 4.58 -19.58
N GLY A 265 18.11 4.46 -18.76
CA GLY A 265 19.35 5.26 -18.89
C GLY A 265 19.26 6.65 -18.26
N ILE A 266 18.22 6.95 -17.49
CA ILE A 266 18.06 8.23 -16.81
C ILE A 266 18.82 8.18 -15.49
N SER A 267 19.89 8.97 -15.38
CA SER A 267 20.73 9.03 -14.17
C SER A 267 20.29 10.09 -13.17
N THR A 268 19.67 11.16 -13.66
CA THR A 268 19.21 12.28 -12.83
C THR A 268 17.70 12.30 -12.74
N ILE A 269 17.20 12.13 -11.51
CA ILE A 269 15.77 12.14 -11.21
C ILE A 269 15.52 13.26 -10.21
N LEU A 270 14.66 14.19 -10.59
CA LEU A 270 14.21 15.30 -9.76
C LEU A 270 12.81 14.99 -9.23
N ALA A 271 12.54 15.37 -7.99
CA ALA A 271 11.20 15.31 -7.42
C ALA A 271 10.75 16.74 -7.09
N HIS A 272 9.58 17.12 -7.56
CA HIS A 272 8.98 18.41 -7.31
C HIS A 272 7.61 18.22 -6.64
N PHE A 273 7.56 18.48 -5.34
CA PHE A 273 6.34 18.35 -4.56
C PHE A 273 5.80 19.75 -4.21
N PRO A 274 4.55 20.07 -4.55
CA PRO A 274 3.90 21.27 -4.04
C PRO A 274 3.55 21.09 -2.56
N GLY A 275 3.82 22.09 -1.72
CA GLY A 275 3.34 22.13 -0.36
C GLY A 275 4.33 21.77 0.73
N SER A 276 3.87 21.85 1.97
CA SER A 276 4.64 21.74 3.19
C SER A 276 5.46 20.46 3.27
N SER A 277 6.70 20.64 3.64
CA SER A 277 7.75 19.64 3.80
C SER A 277 7.54 18.73 5.01
N GLU A 278 6.38 18.09 5.15
CA GLU A 278 6.33 16.90 5.97
C GLU A 278 6.85 15.73 5.13
N PRO A 279 7.91 15.03 5.56
CA PRO A 279 8.43 13.90 4.82
C PRO A 279 7.36 12.80 4.76
N ILE A 280 7.14 12.30 3.53
CA ILE A 280 6.24 11.20 3.19
C ILE A 280 6.65 9.92 3.93
#